data_725aec50f3d381c3931862224653960d
#
_entry.id   725aec50f3d381c3931862224653960d
#
_cell.length_a   1.000
_cell.length_b   1.000
_cell.length_c   1.000
_cell.angle_alpha   90.00
_cell.angle_beta   90.00
_cell.angle_gamma   90.00
#
_symmetry.space_group_name_H-M   'P 1'
#
loop_
_entity.id
_entity.type
_entity.pdbx_description
1 polymer ?
#
loop_
_entity_poly.entity_id
_entity_poly.type
_entity_poly.pdbx_seq_one_letter_code
_entity_poly.pdbx_strand_id
1 'polypeptide(L)'
;MYCSLYEMYEEQESGVAQGAAEIGAAQHGDEIGDFRCFSCVCRNVEHLLEAYPPDKSARKAVMADVARLYAEGGVDMAHADFQRSAYGIVAKHFPRILPFWEHKRAMNDRALEAYSLLKSHRPPSVSAFKYGLRTALAGAGIDFERSSVAEILHGVDSLATAKLAIDHSELLQKKLGEAKVVLYLANRAGEIVFDRFFIKSLSGVEVGYVVNCPYAGYAASGQDADYVDMRSVAKVVANGCEAPSSIPVRLSARAWESFLKADVIVAKGAMNLASFYTLHDPRLFVLMRVPCQAIGSVLGCAAGEYVVVNPEARRQELSRTVTPRNA
;
A
#
# COMPACT_ATOMS: atom_id res chain seq x y z
N MET A 1 -26.39 -5.13 15.54
CA MET A 1 -26.24 -5.17 14.08
C MET A 1 -24.76 -5.15 13.63
N TYR A 2 -23.79 -5.33 14.54
CA TYR A 2 -22.34 -5.37 14.25
C TYR A 2 -21.75 -6.79 14.24
N CYS A 3 -22.47 -7.78 14.79
CA CYS A 3 -22.01 -9.18 14.84
C CYS A 3 -22.14 -9.91 13.50
N SER A 4 -23.11 -9.53 12.65
CA SER A 4 -23.39 -10.24 11.39
C SER A 4 -22.35 -9.99 10.27
N LEU A 5 -21.55 -8.91 10.35
CA LEU A 5 -20.48 -8.63 9.38
C LEU A 5 -19.23 -9.48 9.68
N TYR A 6 -18.99 -9.82 10.94
CA TYR A 6 -17.87 -10.69 11.34
C TYR A 6 -18.14 -12.13 10.89
N GLU A 7 -19.38 -12.63 11.05
CA GLU A 7 -19.80 -13.97 10.60
C GLU A 7 -19.77 -14.14 9.07
N MET A 8 -20.06 -13.08 8.30
CA MET A 8 -19.96 -13.12 6.83
C MET A 8 -18.51 -13.25 6.31
N TYR A 9 -17.49 -12.91 7.12
CA TYR A 9 -16.09 -13.08 6.74
C TYR A 9 -15.56 -14.49 7.02
N GLU A 10 -16.05 -15.18 8.06
CA GLU A 10 -15.63 -16.56 8.40
C GLU A 10 -16.07 -17.62 7.39
N GLU A 11 -17.21 -17.44 6.72
CA GLU A 11 -17.68 -18.39 5.69
C GLU A 11 -16.87 -18.38 4.40
N GLN A 12 -15.99 -17.37 4.16
CA GLN A 12 -15.18 -17.27 2.95
C GLN A 12 -13.80 -17.94 3.05
N GLU A 13 -13.37 -18.38 4.23
CA GLU A 13 -12.03 -18.97 4.42
C GLU A 13 -11.86 -20.39 3.83
N SER A 14 -12.91 -21.12 3.53
CA SER A 14 -12.81 -22.53 3.13
C SER A 14 -12.38 -22.79 1.67
N GLY A 15 -12.27 -21.75 0.81
CA GLY A 15 -11.97 -21.91 -0.62
C GLY A 15 -10.56 -21.49 -1.06
N VAL A 16 -9.75 -20.88 -0.21
CA VAL A 16 -8.52 -20.17 -0.60
C VAL A 16 -7.25 -21.03 -0.57
N ALA A 17 -7.28 -22.18 0.10
CA ALA A 17 -6.05 -22.82 0.60
C ALA A 17 -5.19 -23.57 -0.43
N GLN A 18 -5.67 -23.94 -1.61
CA GLN A 18 -4.91 -24.85 -2.49
C GLN A 18 -4.01 -24.17 -3.51
N GLY A 19 -4.38 -23.03 -4.08
CA GLY A 19 -3.56 -22.35 -5.09
C GLY A 19 -2.42 -21.47 -4.51
N ALA A 20 -2.65 -20.92 -3.32
CA ALA A 20 -1.68 -20.04 -2.65
C ALA A 20 -0.55 -20.83 -1.94
N ALA A 21 -0.80 -22.07 -1.56
CA ALA A 21 0.20 -22.93 -0.89
C ALA A 21 1.39 -23.30 -1.78
N GLU A 22 1.21 -23.38 -3.10
CA GLU A 22 2.29 -23.71 -4.05
C GLU A 22 3.26 -22.51 -4.27
N ILE A 23 2.83 -21.29 -4.00
CA ILE A 23 3.67 -20.07 -4.14
C ILE A 23 4.36 -19.72 -2.81
N GLY A 24 3.86 -20.24 -1.68
CA GLY A 24 4.30 -19.90 -0.31
C GLY A 24 5.64 -20.50 0.15
N ALA A 25 6.35 -21.24 -0.69
CA ALA A 25 7.70 -21.75 -0.40
C ALA A 25 8.79 -20.76 -0.87
N ALA A 26 8.59 -19.44 -0.66
CA ALA A 26 9.66 -18.46 -0.81
C ALA A 26 10.77 -18.76 0.20
N GLN A 27 11.99 -18.87 -0.27
CA GLN A 27 13.15 -19.11 0.57
C GLN A 27 13.31 -17.95 1.57
N HIS A 28 13.47 -18.23 2.84
CA HIS A 28 13.57 -17.25 3.96
C HIS A 28 14.68 -16.20 3.82
N GLY A 29 15.39 -16.12 2.71
CA GLY A 29 16.48 -15.18 2.46
C GLY A 29 16.10 -13.87 1.76
N ASP A 30 14.92 -13.79 1.11
CA ASP A 30 14.52 -12.65 0.27
C ASP A 30 13.43 -11.76 0.92
N GLU A 31 13.06 -12.03 2.17
CA GLU A 31 12.01 -11.26 2.85
C GLU A 31 12.48 -9.85 3.19
N ILE A 32 11.64 -8.86 2.88
CA ILE A 32 11.86 -7.49 3.32
C ILE A 32 11.41 -7.34 4.77
N GLY A 33 12.35 -7.39 5.68
CA GLY A 33 12.11 -7.16 7.09
C GLY A 33 13.39 -7.42 7.89
N ASP A 34 13.51 -6.75 9.02
CA ASP A 34 14.56 -6.99 10.00
C ASP A 34 14.10 -6.53 11.40
N PHE A 35 14.96 -6.68 12.41
CA PHE A 35 14.68 -6.25 13.79
C PHE A 35 14.20 -4.80 13.92
N ARG A 36 14.53 -3.91 12.97
CA ARG A 36 14.08 -2.50 12.92
C ARG A 36 12.58 -2.38 12.66
N CYS A 37 11.97 -3.43 12.08
CA CYS A 37 10.53 -3.49 11.83
C CYS A 37 9.71 -3.46 13.12
N PHE A 38 10.24 -3.97 14.24
CA PHE A 38 9.61 -3.85 15.55
C PHE A 38 9.31 -2.38 15.92
N SER A 39 10.31 -1.51 15.82
CA SER A 39 10.13 -0.08 16.10
C SER A 39 9.13 0.59 15.15
N CYS A 40 9.06 0.14 13.90
CA CYS A 40 8.10 0.64 12.92
C CYS A 40 6.67 0.26 13.31
N VAL A 41 6.43 -0.99 13.66
CA VAL A 41 5.11 -1.49 14.08
C VAL A 41 4.68 -0.83 15.39
N CYS A 42 5.60 -0.68 16.37
CA CYS A 42 5.30 0.05 17.62
C CYS A 42 4.82 1.48 17.35
N ARG A 43 5.51 2.23 16.48
CA ARG A 43 5.09 3.60 16.10
C ARG A 43 3.73 3.61 15.41
N ASN A 44 3.45 2.64 14.55
CA ASN A 44 2.14 2.54 13.90
C ASN A 44 1.03 2.26 14.93
N VAL A 45 1.28 1.40 15.91
CA VAL A 45 0.34 1.14 17.02
C VAL A 45 0.17 2.40 17.89
N GLU A 46 1.27 3.09 18.24
CA GLU A 46 1.19 4.36 19.00
C GLU A 46 0.33 5.37 18.26
N HIS A 47 0.54 5.55 16.97
CA HIS A 47 -0.23 6.49 16.15
C HIS A 47 -1.73 6.14 16.13
N LEU A 48 -2.09 4.85 16.07
CA LEU A 48 -3.48 4.41 16.22
C LEU A 48 -4.06 4.77 17.60
N LEU A 49 -3.27 4.63 18.66
CA LEU A 49 -3.70 4.94 20.03
C LEU A 49 -3.77 6.45 20.29
N GLU A 50 -3.03 7.28 19.55
CA GLU A 50 -3.09 8.74 19.63
C GLU A 50 -4.39 9.30 19.05
N ALA A 51 -4.90 8.70 18.00
CA ALA A 51 -6.17 9.12 17.38
C ALA A 51 -7.37 8.97 18.34
N TYR A 52 -7.32 7.96 19.21
CA TYR A 52 -8.31 7.70 20.26
C TYR A 52 -7.58 7.42 21.57
N PRO A 53 -7.12 8.47 22.28
CA PRO A 53 -6.18 8.28 23.37
C PRO A 53 -6.82 7.52 24.55
N PRO A 54 -6.44 6.24 24.77
CA PRO A 54 -6.85 5.51 25.94
C PRO A 54 -6.12 6.03 27.17
N ASP A 55 -6.58 5.60 28.35
CA ASP A 55 -5.82 5.88 29.57
C ASP A 55 -4.40 5.26 29.52
N LYS A 56 -3.54 5.75 30.42
CA LYS A 56 -2.13 5.35 30.45
C LYS A 56 -1.95 3.85 30.69
N SER A 57 -2.83 3.23 31.48
CA SER A 57 -2.77 1.80 31.83
C SER A 57 -3.10 0.93 30.60
N ALA A 58 -4.18 1.27 29.91
CA ALA A 58 -4.59 0.57 28.70
C ALA A 58 -3.55 0.69 27.57
N ARG A 59 -2.98 1.89 27.36
CA ARG A 59 -1.87 2.09 26.40
C ARG A 59 -0.68 1.20 26.74
N LYS A 60 -0.28 1.16 28.03
CA LYS A 60 0.81 0.31 28.50
C LYS A 60 0.53 -1.17 28.25
N ALA A 61 -0.71 -1.63 28.48
CA ALA A 61 -1.10 -3.01 28.25
C ALA A 61 -0.96 -3.41 26.77
N VAL A 62 -1.47 -2.59 25.84
CA VAL A 62 -1.32 -2.83 24.39
C VAL A 62 0.16 -2.93 23.99
N MET A 63 0.98 -1.97 24.41
CA MET A 63 2.39 -1.97 24.06
C MET A 63 3.15 -3.16 24.65
N ALA A 64 2.78 -3.61 25.87
CA ALA A 64 3.34 -4.81 26.47
C ALA A 64 2.97 -6.09 25.70
N ASP A 65 1.73 -6.18 25.21
CA ASP A 65 1.28 -7.32 24.42
C ASP A 65 1.94 -7.35 23.03
N VAL A 66 2.15 -6.19 22.39
CA VAL A 66 2.90 -6.08 21.12
C VAL A 66 4.36 -6.49 21.32
N ALA A 67 5.00 -6.08 22.42
CA ALA A 67 6.36 -6.49 22.74
C ALA A 67 6.46 -8.01 23.01
N ARG A 68 5.48 -8.58 23.69
CA ARG A 68 5.39 -10.03 23.93
C ARG A 68 5.21 -10.79 22.62
N LEU A 69 4.30 -10.36 21.75
CA LEU A 69 4.12 -10.94 20.41
C LEU A 69 5.46 -11.00 19.65
N TYR A 70 6.22 -9.93 19.69
CA TYR A 70 7.53 -9.90 19.01
C TYR A 70 8.52 -10.89 19.62
N ALA A 71 8.60 -10.94 20.95
CA ALA A 71 9.52 -11.84 21.67
C ALA A 71 9.16 -13.33 21.51
N GLU A 72 7.88 -13.66 21.35
CA GLU A 72 7.36 -15.04 21.26
C GLU A 72 7.32 -15.59 19.81
N GLY A 73 7.94 -14.90 18.84
CA GLY A 73 8.06 -15.38 17.47
C GLY A 73 7.80 -14.31 16.40
N GLY A 74 7.40 -13.11 16.81
CA GLY A 74 7.17 -12.00 15.87
C GLY A 74 8.44 -11.56 15.14
N VAL A 75 9.61 -11.87 15.67
CA VAL A 75 10.91 -11.61 15.03
C VAL A 75 11.08 -12.39 13.72
N ASP A 76 10.46 -13.57 13.62
CA ASP A 76 10.51 -14.45 12.45
C ASP A 76 9.32 -14.25 11.50
N MET A 77 8.38 -13.37 11.86
CA MET A 77 7.23 -13.07 11.02
C MET A 77 7.60 -12.13 9.87
N ALA A 78 7.00 -12.34 8.70
CA ALA A 78 6.96 -11.32 7.66
C ALA A 78 6.38 -10.02 8.22
N HIS A 79 6.92 -8.86 7.81
CA HIS A 79 6.53 -7.56 8.37
C HIS A 79 5.02 -7.29 8.34
N ALA A 80 4.36 -7.67 7.23
CA ALA A 80 2.91 -7.48 7.07
C ALA A 80 2.09 -8.34 8.06
N ASP A 81 2.50 -9.58 8.32
CA ASP A 81 1.85 -10.46 9.30
C ASP A 81 2.08 -9.99 10.74
N PHE A 82 3.28 -9.52 11.05
CA PHE A 82 3.56 -8.93 12.37
C PHE A 82 2.70 -7.68 12.61
N GLN A 83 2.60 -6.78 11.63
CA GLN A 83 1.75 -5.60 11.75
C GLN A 83 0.26 -5.96 11.86
N ARG A 84 -0.22 -6.95 11.08
CA ARG A 84 -1.59 -7.47 11.19
C ARG A 84 -1.87 -7.98 12.62
N SER A 85 -0.97 -8.77 13.17
CA SER A 85 -1.12 -9.34 14.52
C SER A 85 -1.10 -8.26 15.60
N ALA A 86 -0.25 -7.23 15.45
CA ALA A 86 -0.21 -6.07 16.34
C ALA A 86 -1.51 -5.25 16.29
N TYR A 87 -2.11 -5.07 15.11
CA TYR A 87 -3.42 -4.42 14.97
C TYR A 87 -4.54 -5.26 15.57
N GLY A 88 -4.45 -6.61 15.47
CA GLY A 88 -5.35 -7.53 16.19
C GLY A 88 -5.30 -7.34 17.71
N ILE A 89 -4.12 -7.06 18.28
CA ILE A 89 -3.99 -6.72 19.70
C ILE A 89 -4.73 -5.40 20.02
N VAL A 90 -4.55 -4.36 19.19
CA VAL A 90 -5.27 -3.09 19.34
C VAL A 90 -6.79 -3.33 19.29
N ALA A 91 -7.27 -4.12 18.33
CA ALA A 91 -8.69 -4.44 18.19
C ALA A 91 -9.27 -5.20 19.41
N LYS A 92 -8.50 -6.09 20.04
CA LYS A 92 -8.91 -6.80 21.28
C LYS A 92 -9.08 -5.85 22.47
N HIS A 93 -8.14 -4.91 22.63
CA HIS A 93 -8.22 -3.93 23.72
C HIS A 93 -9.25 -2.84 23.45
N PHE A 94 -9.43 -2.45 22.19
CA PHE A 94 -10.26 -1.33 21.77
C PHE A 94 -11.12 -1.65 20.53
N PRO A 95 -12.12 -2.51 20.65
CA PRO A 95 -12.90 -2.99 19.50
C PRO A 95 -13.68 -1.88 18.78
N ARG A 96 -13.81 -0.69 19.39
CA ARG A 96 -14.50 0.47 18.79
C ARG A 96 -13.57 1.47 18.11
N ILE A 97 -12.24 1.37 18.28
CA ILE A 97 -11.27 2.31 17.66
C ILE A 97 -11.15 2.07 16.16
N LEU A 98 -11.08 0.82 15.75
CA LEU A 98 -11.10 0.49 14.33
C LEU A 98 -12.56 0.45 13.83
N PRO A 99 -12.91 1.06 12.74
CA PRO A 99 -12.13 1.24 11.50
C PRO A 99 -11.56 2.64 11.21
N PHE A 100 -11.34 3.52 12.15
CA PHE A 100 -10.78 4.87 11.95
C PHE A 100 -11.59 5.74 10.97
N TRP A 101 -12.86 5.52 10.88
CA TRP A 101 -13.72 6.06 9.85
C TRP A 101 -13.70 7.60 9.74
N GLU A 102 -13.78 8.27 10.87
CA GLU A 102 -13.80 9.75 10.92
C GLU A 102 -12.46 10.34 10.43
N HIS A 103 -11.33 9.77 10.88
CA HIS A 103 -9.99 10.19 10.46
C HIS A 103 -9.77 9.95 8.96
N LYS A 104 -10.13 8.77 8.46
CA LYS A 104 -10.01 8.43 7.05
C LYS A 104 -10.89 9.33 6.18
N ARG A 105 -12.10 9.64 6.64
CA ARG A 105 -12.98 10.56 5.95
C ARG A 105 -12.38 11.96 5.85
N ALA A 106 -11.84 12.50 6.95
CA ALA A 106 -11.18 13.79 6.94
C ALA A 106 -9.95 13.83 5.99
N MET A 107 -9.18 12.73 5.92
CA MET A 107 -8.09 12.59 4.95
C MET A 107 -8.60 12.58 3.51
N ASN A 108 -9.68 11.86 3.23
CA ASN A 108 -10.30 11.80 1.92
C ASN A 108 -10.87 13.16 1.52
N ASP A 109 -11.51 13.90 2.44
CA ASP A 109 -12.07 15.25 2.19
C ASP A 109 -10.99 16.24 1.75
N ARG A 110 -9.85 16.29 2.46
CA ARG A 110 -8.72 17.16 2.08
C ARG A 110 -8.14 16.78 0.72
N ALA A 111 -8.01 15.48 0.46
CA ALA A 111 -7.55 15.00 -0.84
C ALA A 111 -8.52 15.34 -1.98
N LEU A 112 -9.84 15.24 -1.74
CA LEU A 112 -10.88 15.61 -2.72
C LEU A 112 -10.89 17.13 -3.00
N GLU A 113 -10.66 17.95 -1.99
CA GLU A 113 -10.53 19.41 -2.17
C GLU A 113 -9.31 19.71 -3.07
N ALA A 114 -8.15 19.15 -2.77
CA ALA A 114 -6.97 19.28 -3.62
C ALA A 114 -7.22 18.73 -5.04
N TYR A 115 -7.88 17.57 -5.16
CA TYR A 115 -8.20 16.94 -6.45
C TYR A 115 -8.95 17.88 -7.40
N SER A 116 -9.87 18.70 -6.88
CA SER A 116 -10.64 19.65 -7.69
C SER A 116 -9.75 20.63 -8.47
N LEU A 117 -8.56 20.90 -7.94
CA LEU A 117 -7.60 21.87 -8.48
C LEU A 117 -6.51 21.24 -9.34
N LEU A 118 -6.29 19.91 -9.25
CA LEU A 118 -5.16 19.21 -9.91
C LEU A 118 -5.09 19.44 -11.43
N LYS A 119 -6.24 19.49 -12.11
CA LYS A 119 -6.23 19.68 -13.57
C LYS A 119 -5.62 21.01 -14.00
N SER A 120 -5.87 22.08 -13.24
CA SER A 120 -5.33 23.41 -13.50
C SER A 120 -3.85 23.53 -13.11
N HIS A 121 -3.36 22.65 -12.25
CA HIS A 121 -1.96 22.60 -11.80
C HIS A 121 -1.02 21.84 -12.75
N ARG A 122 -1.55 21.09 -13.72
CA ARG A 122 -0.69 20.31 -14.63
C ARG A 122 0.17 21.25 -15.51
N PRO A 123 1.52 21.15 -15.40
CA PRO A 123 2.40 21.92 -16.29
C PRO A 123 2.17 21.51 -17.77
N PRO A 124 2.13 22.47 -18.73
CA PRO A 124 1.90 22.17 -20.13
C PRO A 124 2.91 21.19 -20.74
N SER A 125 4.14 21.18 -20.23
CA SER A 125 5.23 20.30 -20.67
C SER A 125 5.10 18.86 -20.16
N VAL A 126 4.18 18.56 -19.23
CA VAL A 126 4.01 17.23 -18.63
C VAL A 126 2.77 16.56 -19.22
N SER A 127 2.93 15.34 -19.77
CA SER A 127 1.83 14.57 -20.32
C SER A 127 0.79 14.22 -19.23
N ALA A 128 -0.46 13.98 -19.63
CA ALA A 128 -1.52 13.60 -18.69
C ALA A 128 -1.17 12.31 -17.92
N PHE A 129 -0.60 11.33 -18.60
CA PHE A 129 -0.11 10.09 -17.97
C PHE A 129 0.95 10.38 -16.92
N LYS A 130 2.02 11.09 -17.28
CA LYS A 130 3.12 11.40 -16.36
C LYS A 130 2.63 12.20 -15.16
N TYR A 131 1.76 13.18 -15.38
CA TYR A 131 1.20 13.98 -14.30
C TYR A 131 0.31 13.14 -13.36
N GLY A 132 -0.57 12.30 -13.92
CA GLY A 132 -1.40 11.37 -13.14
C GLY A 132 -0.56 10.42 -12.31
N LEU A 133 0.44 9.78 -12.89
CA LEU A 133 1.37 8.88 -12.20
C LEU A 133 2.11 9.59 -11.06
N ARG A 134 2.63 10.80 -11.32
CA ARG A 134 3.34 11.60 -10.31
C ARG A 134 2.42 12.10 -9.21
N THR A 135 1.16 12.41 -9.53
CA THR A 135 0.12 12.74 -8.54
C THR A 135 -0.15 11.55 -7.62
N ALA A 136 -0.37 10.36 -8.18
CA ALA A 136 -0.55 9.15 -7.38
C ALA A 136 0.69 8.85 -6.51
N LEU A 137 1.89 9.06 -7.05
CA LEU A 137 3.14 8.88 -6.31
C LEU A 137 3.30 9.92 -5.18
N ALA A 138 2.92 11.18 -5.41
CA ALA A 138 2.97 12.23 -4.40
C ALA A 138 2.12 11.87 -3.18
N GLY A 139 0.95 11.26 -3.42
CA GLY A 139 0.08 10.77 -2.35
C GLY A 139 0.79 9.90 -1.32
N ALA A 140 1.77 9.09 -1.74
CA ALA A 140 2.51 8.22 -0.83
C ALA A 140 3.41 8.97 0.18
N GLY A 141 3.67 10.26 -0.03
CA GLY A 141 4.48 11.07 0.87
C GLY A 141 3.73 12.21 1.57
N ILE A 142 2.46 12.42 1.22
CA ILE A 142 1.62 13.48 1.79
C ILE A 142 0.97 12.99 3.10
N ASP A 143 1.07 13.81 4.12
CA ASP A 143 0.31 13.64 5.36
C ASP A 143 -1.07 14.27 5.23
N PHE A 144 -2.04 13.50 4.71
CA PHE A 144 -3.42 13.97 4.54
C PHE A 144 -4.15 14.26 5.87
N GLU A 145 -3.60 13.83 7.00
CA GLU A 145 -4.19 14.10 8.31
C GLU A 145 -3.85 15.52 8.80
N ARG A 146 -2.67 16.04 8.43
CA ARG A 146 -2.15 17.30 8.95
C ARG A 146 -1.97 18.39 7.90
N SER A 147 -1.69 18.00 6.65
CA SER A 147 -1.40 18.97 5.58
C SER A 147 -2.63 19.76 5.17
N SER A 148 -2.44 21.06 4.94
CA SER A 148 -3.39 21.92 4.25
C SER A 148 -3.49 21.57 2.76
N VAL A 149 -4.55 21.99 2.09
CA VAL A 149 -4.71 21.80 0.64
C VAL A 149 -3.57 22.45 -0.15
N ALA A 150 -3.07 23.61 0.28
CA ALA A 150 -1.96 24.29 -0.36
C ALA A 150 -0.64 23.45 -0.27
N GLU A 151 -0.36 22.86 0.89
CA GLU A 151 0.80 21.96 1.07
C GLU A 151 0.66 20.68 0.25
N ILE A 152 -0.56 20.13 0.16
CA ILE A 152 -0.86 18.97 -0.69
C ILE A 152 -0.56 19.28 -2.16
N LEU A 153 -1.06 20.41 -2.68
CA LEU A 153 -0.83 20.84 -4.06
C LEU A 153 0.66 21.13 -4.30
N HIS A 154 1.33 21.80 -3.37
CA HIS A 154 2.78 22.02 -3.46
C HIS A 154 3.57 20.72 -3.54
N GLY A 155 3.17 19.69 -2.76
CA GLY A 155 3.78 18.35 -2.83
C GLY A 155 3.62 17.70 -4.20
N VAL A 156 2.44 17.81 -4.81
CA VAL A 156 2.17 17.30 -6.17
C VAL A 156 2.98 18.06 -7.21
N ASP A 157 2.97 19.39 -7.19
CA ASP A 157 3.69 20.24 -8.15
C ASP A 157 5.19 20.00 -8.07
N SER A 158 5.74 19.90 -6.86
CA SER A 158 7.15 19.61 -6.63
C SER A 158 7.56 18.27 -7.22
N LEU A 159 6.70 17.25 -7.16
CA LEU A 159 6.99 15.92 -7.68
C LEU A 159 6.74 15.80 -9.20
N ALA A 160 5.93 16.66 -9.79
CA ALA A 160 5.56 16.58 -11.22
C ALA A 160 6.78 16.53 -12.16
N THR A 161 7.85 17.24 -11.81
CA THR A 161 9.10 17.33 -12.59
C THR A 161 10.33 16.82 -11.84
N ALA A 162 10.21 16.42 -10.57
CA ALA A 162 11.34 15.95 -9.78
C ALA A 162 11.99 14.69 -10.37
N LYS A 163 13.30 14.55 -10.17
CA LYS A 163 14.01 13.30 -10.43
C LYS A 163 13.62 12.27 -9.37
N LEU A 164 13.25 11.08 -9.78
CA LEU A 164 13.05 9.93 -8.87
C LEU A 164 14.37 9.21 -8.62
N ALA A 165 14.50 8.60 -7.47
CA ALA A 165 15.66 7.75 -7.15
C ALA A 165 15.68 6.49 -8.02
N ILE A 166 14.50 5.91 -8.26
CA ILE A 166 14.30 4.82 -9.22
C ILE A 166 13.10 5.21 -10.08
N ASP A 167 13.29 5.28 -11.39
CA ASP A 167 12.24 5.73 -12.32
C ASP A 167 12.00 4.70 -13.44
N HIS A 168 11.15 3.73 -13.19
CA HIS A 168 10.66 2.79 -14.20
C HIS A 168 9.32 3.26 -14.83
N SER A 169 9.04 4.57 -14.84
CA SER A 169 7.80 5.14 -15.38
C SER A 169 7.60 4.83 -16.86
N GLU A 170 8.67 4.86 -17.65
CA GLU A 170 8.61 4.54 -19.08
C GLU A 170 8.30 3.06 -19.32
N LEU A 171 8.92 2.17 -18.52
CA LEU A 171 8.62 0.74 -18.57
C LEU A 171 7.15 0.49 -18.18
N LEU A 172 6.66 1.14 -17.12
CA LEU A 172 5.26 1.06 -16.70
C LEU A 172 4.33 1.56 -17.81
N GLN A 173 4.63 2.72 -18.41
CA GLN A 173 3.82 3.29 -19.48
C GLN A 173 3.73 2.35 -20.68
N LYS A 174 4.84 1.75 -21.09
CA LYS A 174 4.88 0.77 -22.17
C LYS A 174 4.01 -0.44 -21.84
N LYS A 175 4.17 -1.02 -20.65
CA LYS A 175 3.39 -2.18 -20.20
C LYS A 175 1.90 -1.89 -20.12
N LEU A 176 1.50 -0.71 -19.62
CA LEU A 176 0.11 -0.27 -19.59
C LEU A 176 -0.48 -0.07 -20.99
N GLY A 177 0.33 0.37 -21.96
CA GLY A 177 -0.11 0.49 -23.37
C GLY A 177 -0.39 -0.84 -24.05
N GLU A 178 0.17 -1.93 -23.55
CA GLU A 178 -0.03 -3.30 -24.04
C GLU A 178 -1.07 -4.09 -23.22
N ALA A 179 -1.44 -3.61 -22.03
CA ALA A 179 -2.30 -4.29 -21.08
C ALA A 179 -3.78 -4.17 -21.46
N LYS A 180 -4.55 -5.18 -21.11
CA LYS A 180 -6.03 -5.18 -21.09
C LYS A 180 -6.58 -5.07 -19.69
N VAL A 181 -5.92 -5.71 -18.73
CA VAL A 181 -6.32 -5.77 -17.32
C VAL A 181 -5.20 -5.27 -16.42
N VAL A 182 -5.53 -4.29 -15.60
CA VAL A 182 -4.62 -3.72 -14.58
C VAL A 182 -5.17 -4.01 -13.20
N LEU A 183 -4.35 -4.57 -12.32
CA LEU A 183 -4.67 -4.67 -10.90
C LEU A 183 -3.98 -3.54 -10.14
N TYR A 184 -4.73 -2.77 -9.36
CA TYR A 184 -4.21 -1.69 -8.56
C TYR A 184 -4.40 -1.99 -7.07
N LEU A 185 -3.31 -2.14 -6.31
CA LEU A 185 -3.34 -2.45 -4.88
C LEU A 185 -3.29 -1.15 -4.07
N ALA A 186 -4.36 -0.85 -3.37
CA ALA A 186 -4.50 0.35 -2.54
C ALA A 186 -3.52 0.39 -1.36
N ASN A 187 -3.27 1.60 -0.83
CA ASN A 187 -2.51 1.81 0.40
C ASN A 187 -3.39 2.49 1.46
N ARG A 188 -3.46 3.82 1.51
CA ARG A 188 -4.09 4.59 2.59
C ARG A 188 -5.24 5.46 2.11
N ALA A 189 -6.13 5.84 3.04
CA ALA A 189 -7.07 6.91 2.84
C ALA A 189 -6.35 8.22 2.45
N GLY A 190 -7.02 9.10 1.74
CA GLY A 190 -6.42 10.27 1.08
C GLY A 190 -5.66 9.90 -0.20
N GLU A 191 -4.73 8.94 -0.16
CA GLU A 191 -4.01 8.49 -1.37
C GLU A 191 -4.95 7.95 -2.44
N ILE A 192 -6.02 7.26 -2.05
CA ILE A 192 -7.03 6.69 -2.95
C ILE A 192 -7.62 7.71 -3.93
N VAL A 193 -7.75 8.97 -3.52
CA VAL A 193 -8.23 10.06 -4.38
C VAL A 193 -7.25 10.35 -5.51
N PHE A 194 -5.96 10.30 -5.23
CA PHE A 194 -4.90 10.53 -6.19
C PHE A 194 -4.66 9.31 -7.08
N ASP A 195 -4.89 8.11 -6.55
CA ASP A 195 -4.93 6.88 -7.36
C ASP A 195 -6.08 6.98 -8.40
N ARG A 196 -7.26 7.44 -7.97
CA ARG A 196 -8.38 7.68 -8.88
C ARG A 196 -8.05 8.71 -9.97
N PHE A 197 -7.28 9.75 -9.64
CA PHE A 197 -6.81 10.72 -10.62
C PHE A 197 -5.92 10.08 -11.68
N PHE A 198 -4.98 9.21 -11.27
CA PHE A 198 -4.12 8.47 -12.19
C PHE A 198 -4.90 7.47 -13.03
N ILE A 199 -5.76 6.66 -12.41
CA ILE A 199 -6.59 5.67 -13.11
C ILE A 199 -7.41 6.31 -14.22
N LYS A 200 -7.98 7.51 -14.01
CA LYS A 200 -8.68 8.29 -15.04
C LYS A 200 -7.82 8.69 -16.24
N SER A 201 -6.51 8.71 -16.10
CA SER A 201 -5.60 8.98 -17.21
C SER A 201 -5.25 7.75 -18.05
N LEU A 202 -5.65 6.56 -17.59
CA LEU A 202 -5.49 5.30 -18.33
C LEU A 202 -6.66 5.12 -19.30
N SER A 203 -6.37 4.67 -20.50
CA SER A 203 -7.38 4.43 -21.53
C SER A 203 -7.23 3.02 -22.11
N GLY A 204 -8.36 2.38 -22.43
CA GLY A 204 -8.36 1.07 -23.07
C GLY A 204 -8.02 -0.10 -22.15
N VAL A 205 -8.00 0.10 -20.83
CA VAL A 205 -7.70 -0.94 -19.82
C VAL A 205 -8.87 -1.09 -18.85
N GLU A 206 -9.13 -2.32 -18.43
CA GLU A 206 -10.00 -2.61 -17.27
C GLU A 206 -9.15 -2.54 -16.00
N VAL A 207 -9.58 -1.75 -14.99
CA VAL A 207 -8.86 -1.62 -13.73
C VAL A 207 -9.62 -2.30 -12.60
N GLY A 208 -8.98 -3.28 -11.96
CA GLY A 208 -9.38 -3.82 -10.67
C GLY A 208 -8.66 -3.06 -9.55
N TYR A 209 -9.40 -2.39 -8.67
CA TYR A 209 -8.85 -1.66 -7.52
C TYR A 209 -9.06 -2.46 -6.25
N VAL A 210 -7.97 -3.00 -5.69
CA VAL A 210 -8.01 -3.84 -4.51
C VAL A 210 -7.87 -2.98 -3.26
N VAL A 211 -8.90 -3.02 -2.41
CA VAL A 211 -8.98 -2.28 -1.14
C VAL A 211 -8.71 -3.18 0.04
N ASN A 212 -8.27 -2.57 1.14
CA ASN A 212 -7.95 -3.26 2.38
C ASN A 212 -9.20 -3.49 3.26
N CYS A 213 -9.03 -4.32 4.28
CA CYS A 213 -10.03 -4.52 5.32
C CYS A 213 -10.35 -3.18 6.01
N PRO A 214 -11.63 -2.91 6.37
CA PRO A 214 -12.01 -1.69 7.08
C PRO A 214 -11.33 -1.53 8.45
N TYR A 215 -10.92 -2.64 9.08
CA TYR A 215 -10.24 -2.65 10.38
C TYR A 215 -8.71 -2.54 10.30
N ALA A 216 -8.17 -2.19 9.15
CA ALA A 216 -6.73 -2.05 8.94
C ALA A 216 -6.21 -0.61 9.18
N GLY A 217 -6.74 0.08 10.17
CA GLY A 217 -6.35 1.43 10.55
C GLY A 217 -6.59 2.44 9.41
N TYR A 218 -5.53 3.14 9.02
CA TYR A 218 -5.59 4.16 7.96
C TYR A 218 -5.61 3.58 6.51
N ALA A 219 -5.57 2.27 6.35
CA ALA A 219 -5.61 1.66 5.02
C ALA A 219 -6.93 1.94 4.30
N ALA A 220 -6.87 2.19 3.00
CA ALA A 220 -8.03 2.47 2.18
C ALA A 220 -8.92 1.23 2.07
N SER A 221 -10.19 1.37 2.45
CA SER A 221 -11.20 0.30 2.50
C SER A 221 -12.26 0.46 1.40
N GLY A 222 -13.19 -0.50 1.32
CA GLY A 222 -14.33 -0.41 0.42
C GLY A 222 -15.20 0.83 0.67
N GLN A 223 -15.35 1.24 1.94
CA GLN A 223 -16.09 2.45 2.30
C GLN A 223 -15.38 3.72 1.80
N ASP A 224 -14.04 3.77 1.86
CA ASP A 224 -13.27 4.87 1.29
C ASP A 224 -13.44 4.92 -0.23
N ALA A 225 -13.41 3.76 -0.90
CA ALA A 225 -13.62 3.65 -2.34
C ALA A 225 -15.01 4.14 -2.77
N ASP A 226 -16.05 3.80 -2.02
CA ASP A 226 -17.40 4.29 -2.26
C ASP A 226 -17.49 5.80 -2.04
N TYR A 227 -16.88 6.30 -0.95
CA TYR A 227 -16.90 7.71 -0.60
C TYR A 227 -16.22 8.61 -1.65
N VAL A 228 -15.10 8.17 -2.21
CA VAL A 228 -14.37 8.94 -3.23
C VAL A 228 -14.81 8.60 -4.67
N ASP A 229 -15.91 7.86 -4.85
CA ASP A 229 -16.42 7.46 -6.15
C ASP A 229 -15.37 6.71 -7.02
N MET A 230 -14.59 5.80 -6.40
CA MET A 230 -13.61 4.97 -7.11
C MET A 230 -14.30 4.04 -8.11
N ARG A 231 -15.53 3.58 -7.82
CA ARG A 231 -16.29 2.68 -8.69
C ARG A 231 -16.65 3.27 -10.05
N SER A 232 -16.57 4.59 -10.19
CA SER A 232 -16.78 5.24 -11.50
C SER A 232 -15.60 5.02 -12.47
N VAL A 233 -14.45 4.53 -11.97
CA VAL A 233 -13.22 4.38 -12.76
C VAL A 233 -12.57 3.00 -12.65
N ALA A 234 -12.97 2.18 -11.67
CA ALA A 234 -12.38 0.87 -11.43
C ALA A 234 -13.38 -0.09 -10.77
N LYS A 235 -13.18 -1.39 -10.99
CA LYS A 235 -13.90 -2.45 -10.29
C LYS A 235 -13.28 -2.67 -8.92
N VAL A 236 -13.97 -2.26 -7.85
CA VAL A 236 -13.46 -2.38 -6.49
C VAL A 236 -13.59 -3.82 -5.98
N VAL A 237 -12.50 -4.36 -5.44
CA VAL A 237 -12.39 -5.72 -4.89
C VAL A 237 -11.78 -5.64 -3.49
N ALA A 238 -12.36 -6.32 -2.51
CA ALA A 238 -11.76 -6.42 -1.17
C ALA A 238 -10.62 -7.45 -1.19
N ASN A 239 -9.48 -7.12 -0.55
CA ASN A 239 -8.34 -8.04 -0.48
C ASN A 239 -8.62 -9.30 0.36
N GLY A 240 -9.53 -9.22 1.34
CA GLY A 240 -9.81 -10.32 2.25
C GLY A 240 -8.82 -10.48 3.41
N CYS A 241 -7.80 -9.62 3.47
CA CYS A 241 -6.80 -9.66 4.54
C CYS A 241 -7.16 -8.69 5.67
N GLU A 242 -7.06 -9.11 6.91
CA GLU A 242 -7.13 -8.23 8.09
C GLU A 242 -5.79 -7.52 8.35
N ALA A 243 -5.20 -6.96 7.28
CA ALA A 243 -3.90 -6.31 7.30
C ALA A 243 -3.98 -4.96 6.60
N PRO A 244 -3.06 -4.02 6.90
CA PRO A 244 -2.98 -2.73 6.23
C PRO A 244 -2.36 -2.81 4.81
N SER A 245 -2.27 -4.00 4.24
CA SER A 245 -1.80 -4.29 2.89
C SER A 245 -2.43 -5.58 2.37
N SER A 246 -2.29 -5.84 1.08
CA SER A 246 -2.60 -7.14 0.50
C SER A 246 -1.47 -8.12 0.78
N ILE A 247 -1.79 -9.30 1.32
CA ILE A 247 -0.85 -10.39 1.58
C ILE A 247 -1.22 -11.52 0.63
N PRO A 248 -0.33 -11.94 -0.30
CA PRO A 248 -0.66 -12.89 -1.38
C PRO A 248 -1.37 -14.15 -0.89
N VAL A 249 -0.83 -14.82 0.13
CA VAL A 249 -1.37 -16.07 0.69
C VAL A 249 -2.68 -15.90 1.49
N ARG A 250 -3.14 -14.66 1.68
CA ARG A 250 -4.37 -14.32 2.42
C ARG A 250 -5.39 -13.57 1.57
N LEU A 251 -5.13 -13.44 0.27
CA LEU A 251 -6.08 -12.78 -0.64
C LEU A 251 -7.38 -13.59 -0.71
N SER A 252 -8.51 -12.88 -0.72
CA SER A 252 -9.80 -13.50 -1.06
C SER A 252 -9.73 -14.17 -2.43
N ALA A 253 -10.56 -15.19 -2.67
CA ALA A 253 -10.62 -15.89 -3.95
C ALA A 253 -10.80 -14.91 -5.13
N ARG A 254 -11.64 -13.87 -4.95
CA ARG A 254 -11.89 -12.84 -5.96
C ARG A 254 -10.68 -11.92 -6.20
N ALA A 255 -9.97 -11.55 -5.13
CA ALA A 255 -8.75 -10.74 -5.26
C ALA A 255 -7.62 -11.55 -5.90
N TRP A 256 -7.50 -12.83 -5.55
CA TRP A 256 -6.54 -13.76 -6.14
C TRP A 256 -6.83 -14.00 -7.63
N GLU A 257 -8.07 -14.23 -8.00
CA GLU A 257 -8.49 -14.35 -9.41
C GLU A 257 -8.13 -13.08 -10.21
N SER A 258 -8.37 -11.90 -9.61
CA SER A 258 -8.00 -10.62 -10.22
C SER A 258 -6.49 -10.47 -10.38
N PHE A 259 -5.69 -10.95 -9.40
CA PHE A 259 -4.24 -10.98 -9.46
C PHE A 259 -3.73 -11.87 -10.61
N LEU A 260 -4.30 -13.06 -10.76
CA LEU A 260 -3.90 -14.00 -11.81
C LEU A 260 -4.23 -13.47 -13.22
N LYS A 261 -5.33 -12.74 -13.39
CA LYS A 261 -5.79 -12.19 -14.67
C LYS A 261 -5.09 -10.90 -15.10
N ALA A 262 -4.39 -10.23 -14.20
CA ALA A 262 -3.78 -8.94 -14.47
C ALA A 262 -2.59 -9.06 -15.43
N ASP A 263 -2.50 -8.16 -16.41
CA ASP A 263 -1.33 -7.98 -17.28
C ASP A 263 -0.27 -7.09 -16.59
N VAL A 264 -0.73 -6.13 -15.79
CA VAL A 264 0.10 -5.21 -15.01
C VAL A 264 -0.48 -5.09 -13.60
N ILE A 265 0.41 -5.08 -12.60
CA ILE A 265 0.05 -4.89 -11.20
C ILE A 265 0.72 -3.60 -10.72
N VAL A 266 -0.08 -2.61 -10.34
CA VAL A 266 0.38 -1.37 -9.71
C VAL A 266 0.08 -1.44 -8.22
N ALA A 267 1.10 -1.37 -7.39
CA ALA A 267 0.95 -1.42 -5.94
C ALA A 267 1.38 -0.10 -5.29
N LYS A 268 0.65 0.33 -4.28
CA LYS A 268 0.97 1.53 -3.50
C LYS A 268 1.60 1.16 -2.17
N GLY A 269 2.71 1.84 -1.87
CA GLY A 269 3.34 1.81 -0.55
C GLY A 269 4.24 0.59 -0.29
N ALA A 270 5.07 0.74 0.74
CA ALA A 270 6.13 -0.22 1.06
C ALA A 270 5.60 -1.54 1.65
N MET A 271 4.40 -1.53 2.26
CA MET A 271 3.81 -2.75 2.80
C MET A 271 3.41 -3.71 1.68
N ASN A 272 2.82 -3.20 0.59
CA ASN A 272 2.55 -4.01 -0.59
C ASN A 272 3.86 -4.47 -1.26
N LEU A 273 4.90 -3.61 -1.32
CA LEU A 273 6.22 -4.07 -1.78
C LEU A 273 6.70 -5.26 -0.95
N ALA A 274 6.73 -5.14 0.38
CA ALA A 274 7.23 -6.21 1.26
C ALA A 274 6.45 -7.51 1.09
N SER A 275 5.12 -7.43 0.94
CA SER A 275 4.25 -8.60 0.78
C SER A 275 4.42 -9.32 -0.57
N PHE A 276 4.74 -8.59 -1.64
CA PHE A 276 4.82 -9.15 -3.01
C PHE A 276 6.25 -9.31 -3.53
N TYR A 277 7.26 -8.85 -2.78
CA TYR A 277 8.66 -8.82 -3.22
C TYR A 277 9.21 -10.20 -3.57
N THR A 278 8.89 -11.21 -2.75
CA THR A 278 9.36 -12.59 -2.90
C THR A 278 8.70 -13.35 -4.05
N LEU A 279 7.62 -12.82 -4.63
CA LEU A 279 6.96 -13.47 -5.76
C LEU A 279 7.74 -13.35 -7.07
N HIS A 280 8.75 -12.48 -7.15
CA HIS A 280 9.54 -12.26 -8.37
C HIS A 280 8.68 -11.95 -9.62
N ASP A 281 7.52 -11.31 -9.42
CA ASP A 281 6.55 -11.07 -10.49
C ASP A 281 6.95 -9.87 -11.35
N PRO A 282 7.28 -10.07 -12.64
CA PRO A 282 7.71 -8.98 -13.53
C PRO A 282 6.57 -8.02 -13.91
N ARG A 283 5.32 -8.33 -13.58
CA ARG A 283 4.15 -7.46 -13.78
C ARG A 283 4.02 -6.40 -12.70
N LEU A 284 4.70 -6.58 -11.54
CA LEU A 284 4.58 -5.72 -10.38
C LEU A 284 5.36 -4.41 -10.57
N PHE A 285 4.65 -3.29 -10.36
CA PHE A 285 5.23 -1.95 -10.23
C PHE A 285 4.78 -1.34 -8.91
N VAL A 286 5.71 -0.78 -8.16
CA VAL A 286 5.43 -0.16 -6.86
C VAL A 286 5.67 1.33 -6.91
N LEU A 287 4.68 2.10 -6.45
CA LEU A 287 4.71 3.55 -6.31
C LEU A 287 4.79 3.88 -4.83
N MET A 288 5.90 4.46 -4.37
CA MET A 288 6.03 4.82 -2.96
C MET A 288 7.06 5.92 -2.71
N ARG A 289 6.95 6.55 -1.55
CA ARG A 289 8.07 7.19 -0.87
C ARG A 289 8.73 6.14 0.02
N VAL A 290 10.04 5.96 -0.11
CA VAL A 290 10.79 4.95 0.67
C VAL A 290 10.71 5.28 2.16
N PRO A 291 10.08 4.44 3.01
CA PRO A 291 9.78 4.84 4.38
C PRO A 291 10.95 4.67 5.34
N CYS A 292 11.89 3.78 5.06
CA CYS A 292 12.95 3.40 5.99
C CYS A 292 14.18 2.84 5.27
N GLN A 293 15.26 2.71 6.03
CA GLN A 293 16.53 2.19 5.51
C GLN A 293 16.44 0.70 5.10
N ALA A 294 15.62 -0.12 5.75
CA ALA A 294 15.46 -1.54 5.38
C ALA A 294 14.98 -1.66 3.93
N ILE A 295 13.88 -0.96 3.59
CA ILE A 295 13.37 -0.88 2.20
C ILE A 295 14.41 -0.24 1.27
N GLY A 296 15.05 0.86 1.72
CA GLY A 296 16.05 1.56 0.92
C GLY A 296 17.25 0.69 0.56
N SER A 297 17.73 -0.12 1.50
CA SER A 297 18.85 -1.05 1.28
C SER A 297 18.53 -2.12 0.23
N VAL A 298 17.31 -2.67 0.26
CA VAL A 298 16.84 -3.67 -0.74
C VAL A 298 16.78 -3.07 -2.14
N LEU A 299 16.35 -1.80 -2.25
CA LEU A 299 16.19 -1.13 -3.53
C LEU A 299 17.45 -0.38 -4.00
N GLY A 300 18.45 -0.22 -3.13
CA GLY A 300 19.66 0.57 -3.41
C GLY A 300 19.35 2.08 -3.54
N CYS A 301 18.55 2.63 -2.63
CA CYS A 301 18.20 4.05 -2.55
C CYS A 301 18.01 4.50 -1.08
N ALA A 302 17.88 5.82 -0.85
CA ALA A 302 17.77 6.35 0.51
C ALA A 302 16.31 6.37 1.00
N ALA A 303 16.13 6.33 2.33
CA ALA A 303 14.85 6.63 2.95
C ALA A 303 14.43 8.08 2.64
N GLY A 304 13.14 8.30 2.41
CA GLY A 304 12.57 9.60 2.04
C GLY A 304 12.50 9.85 0.53
N GLU A 305 13.22 9.10 -0.29
CA GLU A 305 13.19 9.22 -1.75
C GLU A 305 11.91 8.64 -2.37
N TYR A 306 11.52 9.18 -3.51
CA TYR A 306 10.37 8.67 -4.28
C TYR A 306 10.83 7.73 -5.39
N VAL A 307 10.08 6.66 -5.57
CA VAL A 307 10.37 5.62 -6.57
C VAL A 307 9.12 5.18 -7.32
N VAL A 308 9.28 4.94 -8.62
CA VAL A 308 8.43 4.08 -9.43
C VAL A 308 9.29 2.88 -9.79
N VAL A 309 9.08 1.76 -9.13
CA VAL A 309 9.98 0.61 -9.23
C VAL A 309 9.25 -0.65 -9.69
N ASN A 310 9.80 -1.33 -10.68
CA ASN A 310 9.55 -2.74 -10.92
C ASN A 310 10.64 -3.52 -10.16
N PRO A 311 10.30 -4.29 -9.12
CA PRO A 311 11.29 -4.93 -8.26
C PRO A 311 12.19 -5.90 -9.01
N GLU A 312 11.66 -6.63 -9.99
CA GLU A 312 12.42 -7.60 -10.77
C GLU A 312 13.44 -6.92 -11.71
N ALA A 313 13.03 -5.85 -12.40
CA ALA A 313 13.95 -5.04 -13.19
C ALA A 313 15.05 -4.45 -12.30
N ARG A 314 14.69 -3.98 -11.09
CA ARG A 314 15.67 -3.41 -10.15
C ARG A 314 16.69 -4.43 -9.65
N ARG A 315 16.28 -5.67 -9.34
CA ARG A 315 17.23 -6.75 -9.00
C ARG A 315 18.24 -6.98 -10.13
N GLN A 316 17.78 -7.02 -11.37
CA GLN A 316 18.64 -7.20 -12.53
C GLN A 316 19.63 -6.02 -12.71
N GLU A 317 19.21 -4.79 -12.45
CA GLU A 317 20.09 -3.61 -12.45
C GLU A 317 21.18 -3.73 -11.37
N LEU A 318 20.78 -4.04 -10.13
CA LEU A 318 21.70 -4.17 -9.01
C LEU A 318 22.73 -5.31 -9.23
N SER A 319 22.29 -6.45 -9.75
CA SER A 319 23.19 -7.58 -10.03
C SER A 319 24.27 -7.24 -11.08
N ARG A 320 23.93 -6.42 -12.09
CA ARG A 320 24.89 -5.95 -13.10
C ARG A 320 25.94 -4.98 -12.56
N THR A 321 25.60 -4.23 -11.50
CA THR A 321 26.53 -3.28 -10.88
C THR A 321 27.52 -3.95 -9.93
N VAL A 322 27.20 -5.14 -9.40
CA VAL A 322 28.05 -5.92 -8.47
C VAL A 322 29.07 -6.79 -9.21
N THR A 323 28.86 -7.12 -10.47
CA THR A 323 29.85 -7.88 -11.26
C THR A 323 30.98 -6.94 -11.66
N PRO A 324 32.24 -7.13 -11.16
CA PRO A 324 33.37 -6.31 -11.60
C PRO A 324 33.57 -6.52 -13.11
N ARG A 325 33.79 -5.45 -13.84
CA ARG A 325 34.40 -5.53 -15.17
C ARG A 325 35.84 -6.06 -15.02
N ASN A 326 35.97 -7.36 -14.87
CA ASN A 326 37.24 -8.05 -15.06
C ASN A 326 37.32 -8.44 -16.54
N ALA A 327 37.95 -7.62 -17.31
CA ALA A 327 38.61 -7.97 -18.57
C ALA A 327 39.90 -7.15 -18.70
#